data_999d8a86c91594685252c9b11436aaa8
#
_entry.id   999d8a86c91594685252c9b11436aaa8
#
_cell.length_a   1.000
_cell.length_b   1.000
_cell.length_c   1.000
_cell.angle_alpha   90.00
_cell.angle_beta   90.00
_cell.angle_gamma   90.00
#
_symmetry.space_group_name_H-M   'P 1'
#
loop_
_entity.id
_entity.type
_entity.pdbx_description
1 polymer ?
#
loop_
_entity_poly.entity_id
_entity_poly.type
_entity_poly.pdbx_seq_one_letter_code
_entity_poly.pdbx_strand_id
1 'polypeptide(L)'
;MRRLIVVILAGMEITGLGWCGTRTGRSSELAHFYEHVLGLRLVHEEADFWVFELPDGRHVEVFGSSYPGKEHFATGPVVGFAVRDLPAAVDELRRAGVELLGEPGPTWQHFRGPDGNVYELVTS
;
A
#
# COMPACT_ATOMS: atom_id res chain seq x y z
N MET A 1 12.83 -23.00 27.17
CA MET A 1 12.34 -22.23 26.06
C MET A 1 11.62 -20.98 26.53
N ARG A 2 11.93 -19.92 25.91
CA ARG A 2 11.33 -18.67 26.26
C ARG A 2 10.07 -18.43 25.47
N ARG A 3 9.05 -18.02 26.15
CA ARG A 3 7.83 -17.67 25.49
C ARG A 3 7.67 -16.15 25.42
N LEU A 4 7.46 -15.67 24.25
CA LEU A 4 7.15 -14.27 24.06
C LEU A 4 5.70 -14.02 24.39
N ILE A 5 5.47 -13.17 25.34
CA ILE A 5 4.14 -12.73 25.67
C ILE A 5 3.93 -11.40 24.97
N VAL A 6 3.03 -11.41 24.03
CA VAL A 6 2.67 -10.18 23.33
C VAL A 6 1.43 -9.64 23.99
N VAL A 7 1.57 -8.50 24.62
CA VAL A 7 0.43 -7.79 25.12
C VAL A 7 -0.05 -6.89 24.01
N ILE A 8 -1.20 -7.21 23.48
CA ILE A 8 -1.80 -6.39 22.45
C ILE A 8 -2.52 -5.27 23.17
N LEU A 9 -1.84 -4.14 23.27
CA LEU A 9 -2.50 -2.94 23.72
C LEU A 9 -3.46 -2.49 22.63
N ALA A 10 -4.35 -1.58 22.96
CA ALA A 10 -5.34 -1.11 21.99
C ALA A 10 -4.65 -0.55 20.77
N GLY A 11 -4.37 -1.37 19.80
CA GLY A 11 -3.72 -1.00 18.56
C GLY A 11 -4.64 -1.24 17.39
N MET A 12 -4.21 -0.76 16.23
CA MET A 12 -4.93 -1.03 15.00
C MET A 12 -4.86 -2.52 14.69
N GLU A 13 -5.91 -3.02 14.08
CA GLU A 13 -5.99 -4.41 13.68
C GLU A 13 -5.63 -4.52 12.20
N ILE A 14 -4.40 -4.93 11.94
CA ILE A 14 -3.97 -5.21 10.58
C ILE A 14 -4.56 -6.55 10.20
N THR A 15 -5.33 -6.59 9.12
CA THR A 15 -6.01 -7.81 8.68
C THR A 15 -5.25 -8.52 7.56
N GLY A 16 -4.26 -7.86 6.95
CA GLY A 16 -3.44 -8.46 5.92
C GLY A 16 -2.83 -7.40 5.02
N LEU A 17 -2.28 -7.85 3.90
CA LEU A 17 -1.83 -6.93 2.89
C LEU A 17 -3.05 -6.42 2.13
N GLY A 18 -3.14 -5.11 1.95
CA GLY A 18 -4.16 -4.54 1.10
C GLY A 18 -3.77 -4.63 -0.36
N TRP A 19 -2.52 -4.31 -0.63
CA TRP A 19 -1.96 -4.37 -1.97
C TRP A 19 -0.45 -4.20 -1.84
N CYS A 20 0.27 -4.55 -2.91
CA CYS A 20 1.64 -4.08 -3.04
C CYS A 20 1.84 -3.59 -4.47
N GLY A 21 2.84 -2.74 -4.66
CA GLY A 21 3.02 -2.14 -5.96
C GLY A 21 4.41 -1.60 -6.14
N THR A 22 4.62 -1.01 -7.29
CA THR A 22 5.91 -0.41 -7.65
C THR A 22 5.67 0.91 -8.37
N ARG A 23 6.32 1.96 -7.87
CA ARG A 23 6.40 3.22 -8.58
C ARG A 23 7.70 3.23 -9.37
N THR A 24 7.61 3.45 -10.68
CA THR A 24 8.81 3.40 -11.52
C THR A 24 8.67 4.31 -12.73
N GLY A 25 9.80 4.85 -13.20
CA GLY A 25 9.85 5.59 -14.45
C GLY A 25 9.68 4.70 -15.67
N ARG A 26 9.69 3.37 -15.47
CA ARG A 26 9.49 2.38 -16.54
C ARG A 26 8.18 1.63 -16.33
N SER A 27 7.14 2.35 -15.97
CA SER A 27 5.86 1.77 -15.57
C SER A 27 5.23 0.92 -16.67
N SER A 28 5.21 1.42 -17.89
CA SER A 28 4.63 0.71 -19.02
C SER A 28 5.36 -0.61 -19.29
N GLU A 29 6.69 -0.60 -19.21
CA GLU A 29 7.48 -1.81 -19.42
C GLU A 29 7.22 -2.84 -18.32
N LEU A 30 7.13 -2.38 -17.07
CA LEU A 30 6.88 -3.27 -15.95
C LEU A 30 5.47 -3.87 -16.02
N ALA A 31 4.48 -3.05 -16.39
CA ALA A 31 3.11 -3.54 -16.55
C ALA A 31 3.03 -4.60 -17.65
N HIS A 32 3.71 -4.36 -18.76
CA HIS A 32 3.77 -5.33 -19.84
C HIS A 32 4.42 -6.64 -19.39
N PHE A 33 5.49 -6.54 -18.62
CA PHE A 33 6.18 -7.71 -18.06
C PHE A 33 5.25 -8.50 -17.15
N TYR A 34 4.53 -7.82 -16.26
CA TYR A 34 3.59 -8.48 -15.36
C TYR A 34 2.50 -9.22 -16.13
N GLU A 35 1.96 -8.61 -17.16
CA GLU A 35 0.87 -9.21 -17.92
C GLU A 35 1.33 -10.34 -18.83
N HIS A 36 2.38 -10.12 -19.59
CA HIS A 36 2.75 -11.02 -20.68
C HIS A 36 3.86 -12.02 -20.35
N VAL A 37 4.68 -11.74 -19.33
CA VAL A 37 5.72 -12.67 -18.90
C VAL A 37 5.29 -13.41 -17.65
N LEU A 38 4.81 -12.70 -16.64
CA LEU A 38 4.35 -13.34 -15.41
C LEU A 38 2.91 -13.85 -15.50
N GLY A 39 2.16 -13.43 -16.49
CA GLY A 39 0.81 -13.90 -16.71
C GLY A 39 -0.20 -13.38 -15.70
N LEU A 40 0.06 -12.24 -15.09
CA LEU A 40 -0.88 -11.66 -14.13
C LEU A 40 -2.11 -11.11 -14.85
N ARG A 41 -3.24 -11.17 -14.16
CA ARG A 41 -4.51 -10.74 -14.72
C ARG A 41 -4.68 -9.23 -14.54
N LEU A 42 -4.72 -8.49 -15.64
CA LEU A 42 -4.98 -7.06 -15.59
C LEU A 42 -6.47 -6.83 -15.31
N VAL A 43 -6.79 -6.08 -14.26
CA VAL A 43 -8.19 -5.80 -13.88
C VAL A 43 -8.54 -4.33 -13.94
N HIS A 44 -7.56 -3.44 -14.03
CA HIS A 44 -7.81 -2.00 -14.12
C HIS A 44 -6.63 -1.32 -14.79
N GLU A 45 -6.92 -0.35 -15.63
CA GLU A 45 -5.88 0.42 -16.33
C GLU A 45 -6.34 1.86 -16.50
N GLU A 46 -5.46 2.78 -16.14
CA GLU A 46 -5.58 4.21 -16.43
C GLU A 46 -4.25 4.69 -16.97
N ALA A 47 -4.16 5.96 -17.35
CA ALA A 47 -2.90 6.52 -17.79
C ALA A 47 -1.85 6.39 -16.67
N ASP A 48 -0.77 5.71 -16.96
CA ASP A 48 0.36 5.51 -16.04
C ASP A 48 0.01 4.76 -14.76
N PHE A 49 -1.01 3.89 -14.81
CA PHE A 49 -1.48 3.13 -13.66
C PHE A 49 -2.13 1.83 -14.12
N TRP A 50 -1.70 0.71 -13.54
CA TRP A 50 -2.21 -0.63 -13.84
C TRP A 50 -2.43 -1.39 -12.55
N VAL A 51 -3.53 -2.13 -12.47
CA VAL A 51 -3.82 -3.01 -11.33
C VAL A 51 -3.99 -4.42 -11.85
N PHE A 52 -3.25 -5.33 -11.23
CA PHE A 52 -3.33 -6.76 -11.52
C PHE A 52 -3.90 -7.48 -10.32
N GLU A 53 -4.68 -8.53 -10.58
CA GLU A 53 -5.26 -9.35 -9.52
C GLU A 53 -4.56 -10.69 -9.47
N LEU A 54 -4.15 -11.09 -8.26
CA LEU A 54 -3.58 -12.39 -8.01
C LEU A 54 -4.69 -13.43 -7.81
N PRO A 55 -4.36 -14.73 -7.93
CA PRO A 55 -5.37 -15.78 -7.75
C PRO A 55 -6.09 -15.74 -6.41
N ASP A 56 -5.45 -15.19 -5.36
CA ASP A 56 -6.07 -15.07 -4.04
C ASP A 56 -6.90 -13.78 -3.89
N GLY A 57 -7.08 -13.03 -4.97
CA GLY A 57 -7.86 -11.80 -4.96
C GLY A 57 -7.11 -10.55 -4.55
N ARG A 58 -5.85 -10.67 -4.15
CA ARG A 58 -5.04 -9.51 -3.80
C ARG A 58 -4.57 -8.80 -5.05
N HIS A 59 -4.21 -7.53 -4.88
CA HIS A 59 -3.82 -6.69 -6.00
C HIS A 59 -2.34 -6.34 -5.98
N VAL A 60 -1.78 -6.25 -7.18
CA VAL A 60 -0.45 -5.71 -7.42
C VAL A 60 -0.61 -4.53 -8.36
N GLU A 61 0.00 -3.40 -8.01
CA GLU A 61 -0.14 -2.17 -8.78
C GLU A 61 1.19 -1.76 -9.40
N VAL A 62 1.11 -1.16 -10.57
CA VAL A 62 2.25 -0.51 -11.22
C VAL A 62 1.82 0.90 -11.56
N PHE A 63 2.63 1.88 -11.18
CA PHE A 63 2.32 3.27 -11.49
C PHE A 63 3.59 4.08 -11.70
N GLY A 64 3.45 5.13 -12.50
CA GLY A 64 4.55 6.01 -12.81
C GLY A 64 4.40 7.37 -12.13
N SER A 65 5.35 8.25 -12.42
CA SER A 65 5.42 9.55 -11.76
C SER A 65 4.30 10.50 -12.19
N SER A 66 3.63 10.23 -13.30
CA SER A 66 2.56 11.09 -13.78
C SER A 66 1.19 10.73 -13.23
N TYR A 67 1.06 9.60 -12.52
CA TYR A 67 -0.22 9.21 -11.96
C TYR A 67 -0.48 10.00 -10.68
N PRO A 68 -1.59 10.76 -10.60
CA PRO A 68 -1.87 11.61 -9.44
C PRO A 68 -2.27 10.80 -8.20
N GLY A 69 -1.99 11.36 -7.03
CA GLY A 69 -2.36 10.72 -5.76
C GLY A 69 -1.34 9.76 -5.21
N LYS A 70 -0.25 9.52 -5.94
CA LYS A 70 0.81 8.59 -5.52
C LYS A 70 2.16 9.29 -5.35
N GLU A 71 2.14 10.64 -5.29
CA GLU A 71 3.37 11.44 -5.28
C GLU A 71 4.21 11.22 -4.01
N HIS A 72 3.57 10.78 -2.93
CA HIS A 72 4.26 10.56 -1.66
C HIS A 72 5.17 9.34 -1.68
N PHE A 73 4.95 8.40 -2.59
CA PHE A 73 5.76 7.19 -2.66
C PHE A 73 7.07 7.47 -3.37
N ALA A 74 8.15 6.90 -2.82
CA ALA A 74 9.42 6.90 -3.51
C ALA A 74 9.39 5.89 -4.65
N THR A 75 10.35 6.01 -5.57
CA THR A 75 10.52 5.01 -6.61
C THR A 75 10.89 3.68 -5.97
N GLY A 76 10.22 2.62 -6.37
CA GLY A 76 10.44 1.28 -5.86
C GLY A 76 9.18 0.66 -5.30
N PRO A 77 9.33 -0.48 -4.62
CA PRO A 77 8.18 -1.17 -4.07
C PRO A 77 7.45 -0.36 -2.99
N VAL A 78 6.14 -0.54 -2.95
CA VAL A 78 5.24 0.10 -1.98
C VAL A 78 4.37 -0.98 -1.35
N VAL A 79 4.09 -0.85 -0.05
CA VAL A 79 3.24 -1.80 0.66
C VAL A 79 2.08 -1.07 1.30
N GLY A 80 0.88 -1.59 1.08
CA GLY A 80 -0.34 -1.11 1.75
C GLY A 80 -0.86 -2.20 2.68
N PHE A 81 -1.14 -1.81 3.93
CA PHE A 81 -1.70 -2.73 4.92
C PHE A 81 -3.20 -2.50 5.05
N ALA A 82 -3.95 -3.58 5.07
CA ALA A 82 -5.39 -3.50 5.26
C ALA A 82 -5.71 -3.41 6.75
N VAL A 83 -6.61 -2.50 7.11
CA VAL A 83 -7.07 -2.35 8.49
C VAL A 83 -8.59 -2.40 8.52
N ARG A 84 -9.11 -2.89 9.63
CA ARG A 84 -10.55 -3.02 9.79
C ARG A 84 -11.24 -1.66 10.00
N ASP A 85 -10.60 -0.79 10.76
CA ASP A 85 -11.16 0.52 11.12
C ASP A 85 -10.12 1.59 10.81
N LEU A 86 -10.22 2.17 9.62
CA LEU A 86 -9.24 3.14 9.16
C LEU A 86 -9.18 4.40 10.03
N PRO A 87 -10.31 5.03 10.41
CA PRO A 87 -10.22 6.22 11.27
C PRO A 87 -9.53 5.93 12.61
N ALA A 88 -9.83 4.80 13.23
CA ALA A 88 -9.18 4.42 14.48
C ALA A 88 -7.68 4.17 14.27
N ALA A 89 -7.32 3.52 13.18
CA ALA A 89 -5.92 3.26 12.87
C ALA A 89 -5.16 4.56 12.61
N VAL A 90 -5.77 5.51 11.92
CA VAL A 90 -5.15 6.83 11.69
C VAL A 90 -4.91 7.54 13.02
N ASP A 91 -5.86 7.48 13.95
CA ASP A 91 -5.68 8.07 15.27
C ASP A 91 -4.53 7.40 16.02
N GLU A 92 -4.39 6.08 15.88
CA GLU A 92 -3.26 5.35 16.47
C GLU A 92 -1.94 5.85 15.92
N LEU A 93 -1.85 6.05 14.61
CA LEU A 93 -0.64 6.59 14.00
C LEU A 93 -0.31 7.97 14.55
N ARG A 94 -1.31 8.82 14.70
CA ARG A 94 -1.11 10.16 15.27
C ARG A 94 -0.60 10.07 16.71
N ARG A 95 -1.18 9.23 17.52
CA ARG A 95 -0.75 9.06 18.91
C ARG A 95 0.66 8.52 19.01
N ALA A 96 1.07 7.71 18.03
CA ALA A 96 2.43 7.18 17.98
C ALA A 96 3.45 8.17 17.43
N GLY A 97 3.01 9.37 17.02
CA GLY A 97 3.90 10.38 16.47
C GLY A 97 4.31 10.12 15.03
N VAL A 98 3.56 9.30 14.31
CA VAL A 98 3.86 8.96 12.92
C VAL A 98 3.46 10.12 12.00
N GLU A 99 4.33 10.44 11.07
CA GLU A 99 4.05 11.48 10.07
C GLU A 99 3.01 10.98 9.05
N LEU A 100 1.88 11.66 8.99
CA LEU A 100 0.86 11.39 7.99
C LEU A 100 1.10 12.27 6.78
N LEU A 101 0.91 11.72 5.59
CA LEU A 101 1.16 12.42 4.34
C LEU A 101 -0.15 12.60 3.58
N GLY A 102 -0.46 13.86 3.31
CA GLY A 102 -1.69 14.21 2.60
C GLY A 102 -2.93 14.06 3.46
N GLU A 103 -4.05 14.51 2.93
CA GLU A 103 -5.34 14.34 3.57
C GLU A 103 -5.74 12.88 3.47
N PRO A 104 -6.41 12.33 4.49
CA PRO A 104 -6.90 10.97 4.40
C PRO A 104 -7.96 10.88 3.32
N GLY A 105 -7.84 9.85 2.48
CA GLY A 105 -8.91 9.51 1.58
C GLY A 105 -10.02 8.77 2.34
N PRO A 106 -11.14 8.46 1.68
CA PRO A 106 -12.21 7.73 2.36
C PRO A 106 -11.79 6.30 2.71
N THR A 107 -10.81 5.75 1.99
CA THR A 107 -10.40 4.35 2.15
C THR A 107 -8.90 4.17 2.31
N TRP A 108 -8.13 5.24 2.44
CA TRP A 108 -6.68 5.12 2.56
C TRP A 108 -6.07 6.27 3.33
N GLN A 109 -4.85 6.04 3.86
CA GLN A 109 -4.00 7.06 4.46
C GLN A 109 -2.55 6.70 4.23
N HIS A 110 -1.78 7.63 3.69
CA HIS A 110 -0.33 7.46 3.54
C HIS A 110 0.38 7.89 4.82
N PHE A 111 1.48 7.22 5.14
CA PHE A 111 2.27 7.56 6.31
C PHE A 111 3.73 7.18 6.07
N ARG A 112 4.63 7.87 6.78
CA ARG A 112 6.06 7.62 6.65
C ARG A 112 6.53 6.71 7.79
N GLY A 113 7.20 5.63 7.43
CA GLY A 113 7.79 4.74 8.41
C GLY A 113 9.11 5.29 8.96
N PRO A 114 9.63 4.67 10.01
CA PRO A 114 10.89 5.13 10.62
C PRO A 114 12.10 4.95 9.69
N ASP A 115 11.97 4.17 8.65
CA ASP A 115 13.00 3.99 7.62
C ASP A 115 12.95 5.07 6.54
N GLY A 116 11.98 6.00 6.64
CA GLY A 116 11.81 7.06 5.65
C GLY A 116 10.92 6.71 4.48
N ASN A 117 10.59 5.45 4.30
CA ASN A 117 9.70 5.02 3.23
C ASN A 117 8.24 5.35 3.54
N VAL A 118 7.47 5.52 2.50
CA VAL A 118 6.04 5.80 2.64
C VAL A 118 5.25 4.52 2.42
N TYR A 119 4.30 4.31 3.31
CA TYR A 119 3.41 3.15 3.30
C TYR A 119 1.98 3.64 3.27
N GLU A 120 1.04 2.71 3.15
CA GLU A 120 -0.37 3.08 3.13
C GLU A 120 -1.18 2.16 4.04
N LEU A 121 -2.16 2.73 4.72
CA LEU A 121 -3.24 1.95 5.32
C LEU A 121 -4.44 2.03 4.40
N VAL A 122 -5.11 0.91 4.20
CA VAL A 122 -6.33 0.85 3.40
C VAL A 122 -7.40 0.09 4.18
N THR A 123 -8.66 0.38 3.90
CA THR A 123 -9.76 -0.38 4.49
C THR A 123 -9.75 -1.81 3.97
N SER A 124 -10.00 -2.76 4.85
CA SER A 124 -10.12 -4.17 4.44
C SER A 124 -11.50 -4.49 3.91
#